data_3491d2da4ff4a252c4faf5d5fe2ecfee
#
_entry.id   3491d2da4ff4a252c4faf5d5fe2ecfee
#
_cell.length_a   1.000
_cell.length_b   1.000
_cell.length_c   1.000
_cell.angle_alpha   90.00
_cell.angle_beta   90.00
_cell.angle_gamma   90.00
#
_symmetry.space_group_name_H-M   'P 1'
#
loop_
_entity.id
_entity.type
_entity.pdbx_description
1 polymer ?
#
loop_
_entity_poly.entity_id
_entity_poly.type
_entity_poly.pdbx_seq_one_letter_code
_entity_poly.pdbx_strand_id
1 'polypeptide(L)'
;PSLAKISEQLGKLVLVAPKDGQVIGLPDPETLGQWVKPGKPFCEVADPHHMEAHLIIDQSDIDLIHLDGKVNAWVKVYGRSETTLKSHVAQIAKRNREEIPPELSNAAGGEIAAKPDPKTGQVKPQSAVYEVVIPIENPNLEFHPGQRGFAKIDAGTHTFGWWLWRLLTKTFHFTI
;
A
#
# COMPACT_ATOMS: atom_id res chain seq x y z
N PRO A 1 -11.91 -25.70 -36.76
CA PRO A 1 -11.80 -24.34 -36.23
C PRO A 1 -12.02 -23.34 -37.34
N SER A 2 -12.99 -22.42 -37.19
CA SER A 2 -13.27 -21.41 -38.20
C SER A 2 -12.15 -20.38 -38.23
N LEU A 3 -11.83 -19.85 -39.44
CA LEU A 3 -10.80 -18.81 -39.64
C LEU A 3 -10.99 -17.63 -38.67
N ALA A 4 -12.23 -17.27 -38.35
CA ALA A 4 -12.55 -16.23 -37.37
C ALA A 4 -12.03 -16.55 -35.96
N LYS A 5 -12.07 -17.81 -35.54
CA LYS A 5 -11.55 -18.23 -34.23
C LYS A 5 -10.03 -18.16 -34.14
N ILE A 6 -9.35 -18.44 -35.25
CA ILE A 6 -7.90 -18.38 -35.35
C ILE A 6 -7.44 -16.92 -35.35
N SER A 7 -8.12 -16.04 -36.08
CA SER A 7 -7.78 -14.59 -36.08
C SER A 7 -8.03 -13.95 -34.72
N GLU A 8 -9.07 -14.34 -33.99
CA GLU A 8 -9.31 -13.88 -32.63
C GLU A 8 -8.20 -14.35 -31.65
N GLN A 9 -7.76 -15.61 -31.81
CA GLN A 9 -6.67 -16.14 -31.00
C GLN A 9 -5.33 -15.44 -31.29
N LEU A 10 -5.05 -15.13 -32.57
CA LEU A 10 -3.87 -14.37 -32.96
C LEU A 10 -3.90 -12.93 -32.39
N GLY A 11 -5.07 -12.29 -32.38
CA GLY A 11 -5.22 -10.96 -31.77
C GLY A 11 -4.94 -10.94 -30.26
N LYS A 12 -5.21 -12.04 -29.57
CA LYS A 12 -4.95 -12.20 -28.13
C LYS A 12 -3.46 -12.44 -27.81
N LEU A 13 -2.62 -12.70 -28.78
CA LEU A 13 -1.17 -12.86 -28.62
C LEU A 13 -0.44 -11.51 -28.56
N VAL A 14 -1.10 -10.42 -28.94
CA VAL A 14 -0.54 -9.08 -28.85
C VAL A 14 -1.13 -8.42 -27.60
N LEU A 15 -0.28 -8.16 -26.60
CA LEU A 15 -0.67 -7.42 -25.42
C LEU A 15 -0.59 -5.92 -25.73
N VAL A 16 -1.72 -5.24 -25.56
CA VAL A 16 -1.82 -3.78 -25.74
C VAL A 16 -2.09 -3.16 -24.37
N ALA A 17 -1.42 -2.05 -24.07
CA ALA A 17 -1.66 -1.29 -22.86
C ALA A 17 -3.13 -0.83 -22.81
N PRO A 18 -3.86 -1.07 -21.71
CA PRO A 18 -5.27 -0.68 -21.60
C PRO A 18 -5.45 0.84 -21.37
N LYS A 19 -4.40 1.54 -21.00
CA LYS A 19 -4.37 2.99 -20.73
C LYS A 19 -2.98 3.55 -21.00
N ASP A 20 -2.89 4.86 -21.16
CA ASP A 20 -1.61 5.56 -21.21
C ASP A 20 -0.93 5.50 -19.83
N GLY A 21 0.39 5.37 -19.82
CA GLY A 21 1.16 5.27 -18.58
C GLY A 21 2.57 4.74 -18.78
N GLN A 22 3.26 4.57 -17.67
CA GLN A 22 4.58 3.96 -17.62
C GLN A 22 4.47 2.46 -17.38
N VAL A 23 5.20 1.67 -18.16
CA VAL A 23 5.27 0.22 -17.95
C VAL A 23 6.25 -0.09 -16.83
N ILE A 24 5.80 -0.87 -15.85
CA ILE A 24 6.56 -1.28 -14.68
C ILE A 24 6.64 -2.81 -14.64
N GLY A 25 7.76 -3.35 -14.17
CA GLY A 25 7.91 -4.80 -13.98
C GLY A 25 8.03 -5.59 -15.27
N LEU A 26 8.61 -5.00 -16.33
CA LEU A 26 8.94 -5.75 -17.52
C LEU A 26 9.81 -6.95 -17.19
N PRO A 27 9.55 -8.12 -17.78
CA PRO A 27 10.42 -9.28 -17.64
C PRO A 27 11.83 -8.97 -18.16
N ASP A 28 12.83 -9.58 -17.54
CA ASP A 28 14.21 -9.48 -18.00
C ASP A 28 14.33 -9.89 -19.47
N PRO A 29 15.16 -9.18 -20.27
CA PRO A 29 15.41 -9.53 -21.67
C PRO A 29 15.88 -10.99 -21.87
N GLU A 30 16.54 -11.57 -20.84
CA GLU A 30 16.97 -12.97 -20.84
C GLU A 30 15.80 -13.97 -20.82
N THR A 31 14.60 -13.53 -20.44
CA THR A 31 13.40 -14.37 -20.43
C THR A 31 12.64 -14.37 -21.76
N LEU A 32 13.12 -13.64 -22.76
CA LEU A 32 12.54 -13.61 -24.09
C LEU A 32 12.51 -15.02 -24.69
N GLY A 33 11.35 -15.40 -25.24
CA GLY A 33 11.12 -16.74 -25.79
C GLY A 33 10.67 -17.80 -24.77
N GLN A 34 10.56 -17.46 -23.49
CA GLN A 34 10.02 -18.37 -22.49
C GLN A 34 8.49 -18.41 -22.55
N TRP A 35 7.94 -19.57 -22.25
CA TRP A 35 6.50 -19.76 -22.16
C TRP A 35 5.92 -19.09 -20.92
N VAL A 36 4.98 -18.19 -21.10
CA VAL A 36 4.23 -17.55 -20.01
C VAL A 36 2.95 -18.31 -19.75
N LYS A 37 2.72 -18.74 -18.51
CA LYS A 37 1.48 -19.44 -18.11
C LYS A 37 0.30 -18.46 -18.17
N PRO A 38 -0.88 -18.90 -18.66
CA PRO A 38 -2.09 -18.07 -18.61
C PRO A 38 -2.39 -17.60 -17.19
N GLY A 39 -2.78 -16.32 -17.06
CA GLY A 39 -3.09 -15.70 -15.76
C GLY A 39 -1.88 -15.20 -14.97
N LYS A 40 -0.66 -15.43 -15.44
CA LYS A 40 0.52 -14.82 -14.81
C LYS A 40 0.62 -13.33 -15.23
N PRO A 41 0.74 -12.39 -14.28
CA PRO A 41 0.96 -10.98 -14.61
C PRO A 41 2.28 -10.85 -15.39
N PHE A 42 2.25 -10.07 -16.48
CA PHE A 42 3.39 -9.88 -17.37
C PHE A 42 4.11 -8.56 -17.06
N CYS A 43 3.35 -7.48 -16.94
CA CYS A 43 3.82 -6.16 -16.54
C CYS A 43 2.62 -5.36 -16.02
N GLU A 44 2.88 -4.22 -15.46
CA GLU A 44 1.87 -3.27 -14.98
C GLU A 44 2.02 -1.94 -15.73
N VAL A 45 0.89 -1.27 -15.99
CA VAL A 45 0.87 0.08 -16.55
C VAL A 45 0.32 1.03 -15.50
N ALA A 46 1.17 1.89 -14.99
CA ALA A 46 0.81 2.87 -13.96
C ALA A 46 0.93 4.30 -14.48
N ASP A 47 0.11 5.19 -13.95
CA ASP A 47 0.25 6.63 -14.15
C ASP A 47 1.25 7.18 -13.12
N PRO A 48 2.43 7.63 -13.54
CA PRO A 48 3.44 8.13 -12.61
C PRO A 48 3.12 9.52 -12.03
N HIS A 49 2.16 10.25 -12.61
CA HIS A 49 1.75 11.57 -12.11
C HIS A 49 0.79 11.46 -10.92
N HIS A 50 -0.02 10.39 -10.88
CA HIS A 50 -0.99 10.12 -9.83
C HIS A 50 -0.60 8.84 -9.12
N MET A 51 -0.06 8.98 -7.93
CA MET A 51 0.41 7.88 -7.10
C MET A 51 -0.46 7.74 -5.85
N GLU A 52 -0.34 6.61 -5.21
CA GLU A 52 -1.00 6.34 -3.93
C GLU A 52 0.02 5.88 -2.90
N ALA A 53 -0.04 6.44 -1.71
CA ALA A 53 0.67 5.91 -0.55
C ALA A 53 -0.27 4.99 0.22
N HIS A 54 0.15 3.73 0.36
CA HIS A 54 -0.55 2.71 1.13
C HIS A 54 0.06 2.61 2.51
N LEU A 55 -0.67 3.09 3.52
CA LEU A 55 -0.27 3.04 4.91
C LEU A 55 -0.92 1.86 5.59
N ILE A 56 -0.17 1.21 6.46
CA ILE A 56 -0.69 0.15 7.31
C ILE A 56 -0.77 0.67 8.74
N ILE A 57 -1.97 0.66 9.30
CA ILE A 57 -2.27 1.23 10.62
C ILE A 57 -2.86 0.13 11.52
N ASP A 58 -2.44 0.10 12.78
CA ASP A 58 -2.99 -0.80 13.79
C ASP A 58 -4.45 -0.48 14.08
N GLN A 59 -5.23 -1.52 14.36
CA GLN A 59 -6.65 -1.38 14.71
C GLN A 59 -6.87 -0.39 15.85
N SER A 60 -5.99 -0.36 16.84
CA SER A 60 -6.12 0.55 17.98
C SER A 60 -6.05 2.03 17.59
N ASP A 61 -5.47 2.37 16.44
CA ASP A 61 -5.25 3.74 16.00
C ASP A 61 -6.20 4.13 14.85
N ILE A 62 -6.78 3.14 14.14
CA ILE A 62 -7.73 3.39 13.06
C ILE A 62 -8.99 4.10 13.53
N ASP A 63 -9.47 3.79 14.74
CA ASP A 63 -10.67 4.38 15.33
C ASP A 63 -10.53 5.88 15.62
N LEU A 64 -9.30 6.40 15.59
CA LEU A 64 -9.03 7.83 15.72
C LEU A 64 -9.27 8.60 14.41
N ILE A 65 -9.29 7.90 13.29
CA ILE A 65 -9.44 8.49 11.96
C ILE A 65 -10.92 8.48 11.60
N HIS A 66 -11.57 9.63 11.78
CA HIS A 66 -12.99 9.80 11.44
C HIS A 66 -13.08 10.44 10.06
N LEU A 67 -13.64 9.72 9.08
CA LEU A 67 -13.84 10.20 7.72
C LEU A 67 -15.07 11.10 7.56
N ASP A 68 -15.50 11.79 8.62
CA ASP A 68 -16.63 12.74 8.57
C ASP A 68 -16.30 14.02 7.78
N GLY A 69 -15.10 14.07 7.20
CA GLY A 69 -14.58 15.17 6.39
C GLY A 69 -13.25 14.82 5.74
N LYS A 70 -12.55 15.82 5.20
CA LYS A 70 -11.19 15.65 4.69
C LYS A 70 -10.22 15.55 5.87
N VAL A 71 -9.70 14.35 6.10
CA VAL A 71 -8.64 14.12 7.09
C VAL A 71 -7.29 14.43 6.44
N ASN A 72 -6.61 15.45 6.94
CA ASN A 72 -5.31 15.84 6.40
C ASN A 72 -4.23 14.80 6.70
N ALA A 73 -3.35 14.61 5.74
CA ALA A 73 -2.21 13.73 5.87
C ALA A 73 -0.94 14.39 5.31
N TRP A 74 0.17 14.12 5.95
CA TRP A 74 1.50 14.57 5.54
C TRP A 74 2.36 13.34 5.28
N VAL A 75 2.82 13.20 4.06
CA VAL A 75 3.65 12.06 3.66
C VAL A 75 5.08 12.53 3.46
N LYS A 76 6.03 11.76 4.00
CA LYS A 76 7.47 11.93 3.79
C LYS A 76 8.06 10.66 3.24
N VAL A 77 8.80 10.76 2.16
CA VAL A 77 9.48 9.64 1.51
C VAL A 77 10.93 9.56 2.00
N TYR A 78 11.41 8.36 2.30
CA TYR A 78 12.80 8.16 2.68
C TYR A 78 13.74 8.63 1.56
N GLY A 79 14.84 9.25 1.96
CA GLY A 79 15.80 9.87 1.04
C GLY A 79 15.42 11.29 0.58
N ARG A 80 14.19 11.76 0.89
CA ARG A 80 13.72 13.13 0.60
C ARG A 80 13.00 13.73 1.81
N SER A 81 13.66 13.69 2.96
CA SER A 81 13.10 14.14 4.24
C SER A 81 12.74 15.63 4.30
N GLU A 82 13.31 16.43 3.41
CA GLU A 82 13.03 17.87 3.30
C GLU A 82 11.67 18.15 2.67
N THR A 83 11.19 17.24 1.79
CA THR A 83 9.92 17.40 1.11
C THR A 83 8.80 16.74 1.91
N THR A 84 7.83 17.54 2.36
CA THR A 84 6.61 17.03 2.98
C THR A 84 5.45 17.21 2.00
N LEU A 85 4.88 16.10 1.57
CA LEU A 85 3.72 16.07 0.70
C LEU A 85 2.46 16.22 1.55
N LYS A 86 1.69 17.26 1.26
CA LYS A 86 0.39 17.49 1.91
C LYS A 86 -0.69 16.84 1.07
N SER A 87 -1.50 16.00 1.67
CA SER A 87 -2.62 15.34 1.03
C SER A 87 -3.73 15.07 2.04
N HIS A 88 -4.60 14.14 1.75
CA HIS A 88 -5.70 13.74 2.61
C HIS A 88 -5.93 12.24 2.52
N VAL A 89 -6.57 11.68 3.53
CA VAL A 89 -6.99 10.28 3.50
C VAL A 89 -8.15 10.14 2.52
N ALA A 90 -7.95 9.35 1.47
CA ALA A 90 -8.98 9.08 0.47
C ALA A 90 -9.85 7.90 0.87
N GLN A 91 -9.22 6.85 1.42
CA GLN A 91 -9.93 5.62 1.74
C GLN A 91 -9.28 4.90 2.92
N ILE A 92 -10.12 4.27 3.73
CA ILE A 92 -9.72 3.29 4.75
C ILE A 92 -10.31 1.96 4.34
N ALA A 93 -9.47 0.93 4.27
CA ALA A 93 -9.93 -0.41 3.93
C ALA A 93 -10.91 -0.93 5.00
N LYS A 94 -12.05 -1.47 4.58
CA LYS A 94 -13.07 -2.05 5.47
C LYS A 94 -12.70 -3.43 6.02
N ARG A 95 -11.63 -4.01 5.52
CA ARG A 95 -11.16 -5.35 5.90
C ARG A 95 -9.72 -5.26 6.38
N ASN A 96 -9.40 -5.98 7.45
CA ASN A 96 -8.02 -6.09 7.92
C ASN A 96 -7.14 -6.81 6.89
N ARG A 97 -5.87 -6.45 6.85
CA ARG A 97 -4.86 -7.16 6.07
C ARG A 97 -4.31 -8.34 6.86
N GLU A 98 -4.33 -9.50 6.24
CA GLU A 98 -3.77 -10.73 6.82
C GLU A 98 -2.25 -10.82 6.59
N GLU A 99 -1.75 -10.11 5.58
CA GLU A 99 -0.35 -10.11 5.19
C GLU A 99 0.14 -8.67 4.97
N ILE A 100 1.38 -8.43 5.35
CA ILE A 100 2.04 -7.14 5.13
C ILE A 100 3.35 -7.34 4.36
N PRO A 101 3.81 -6.34 3.60
CA PRO A 101 5.15 -6.36 3.04
C PRO A 101 6.19 -6.57 4.14
N PRO A 102 7.17 -7.48 3.95
CA PRO A 102 8.18 -7.79 4.96
C PRO A 102 8.92 -6.57 5.49
N GLU A 103 9.09 -5.57 4.63
CA GLU A 103 9.81 -4.32 4.91
C GLU A 103 9.11 -3.43 5.95
N LEU A 104 7.80 -3.61 6.15
CA LEU A 104 7.02 -2.86 7.14
C LEU A 104 7.05 -3.53 8.52
N SER A 105 7.58 -4.75 8.61
CA SER A 105 7.68 -5.45 9.87
C SER A 105 8.81 -4.90 10.76
N ASN A 106 8.64 -5.00 12.06
CA ASN A 106 9.66 -4.62 13.04
C ASN A 106 10.98 -5.42 12.86
N ALA A 107 10.91 -6.65 12.35
CA ALA A 107 12.08 -7.46 12.06
C ALA A 107 12.93 -6.88 10.91
N ALA A 108 12.34 -6.12 10.00
CA ALA A 108 13.02 -5.45 8.89
C ALA A 108 13.20 -3.94 9.12
N GLY A 109 13.00 -3.46 10.37
CA GLY A 109 13.13 -2.04 10.73
C GLY A 109 11.88 -1.19 10.48
N GLY A 110 10.73 -1.82 10.17
CA GLY A 110 9.43 -1.17 10.13
C GLY A 110 8.79 -1.04 11.52
N GLU A 111 7.61 -0.43 11.58
CA GLU A 111 6.91 -0.14 12.86
C GLU A 111 5.89 -1.23 13.25
N ILE A 112 5.54 -2.15 12.34
CA ILE A 112 4.49 -3.13 12.56
C ILE A 112 5.05 -4.37 13.25
N ALA A 113 4.48 -4.72 14.40
CA ALA A 113 4.78 -5.98 15.06
C ALA A 113 4.24 -7.15 14.21
N ALA A 114 5.13 -7.92 13.62
CA ALA A 114 4.77 -9.01 12.73
C ALA A 114 5.71 -10.21 12.88
N LYS A 115 5.22 -11.39 12.49
CA LYS A 115 5.99 -12.64 12.50
C LYS A 115 5.88 -13.32 11.13
N PRO A 116 6.97 -13.93 10.63
CA PRO A 116 6.91 -14.75 9.45
C PRO A 116 6.13 -16.04 9.73
N ASP A 117 5.24 -16.41 8.83
CA ASP A 117 4.58 -17.72 8.87
C ASP A 117 5.59 -18.80 8.42
N PRO A 118 5.88 -19.80 9.29
CA PRO A 118 6.90 -20.81 9.00
C PRO A 118 6.55 -21.71 7.80
N LYS A 119 5.27 -21.75 7.38
CA LYS A 119 4.82 -22.58 6.26
C LYS A 119 4.86 -21.86 4.92
N THR A 120 4.52 -20.59 4.90
CA THR A 120 4.37 -19.80 3.65
C THR A 120 5.49 -18.78 3.46
N GLY A 121 6.24 -18.45 4.52
CA GLY A 121 7.22 -17.37 4.54
C GLY A 121 6.61 -15.97 4.51
N GLN A 122 5.29 -15.87 4.47
CA GLN A 122 4.57 -14.60 4.46
C GLN A 122 4.63 -13.93 5.83
N VAL A 123 4.71 -12.62 5.87
CA VAL A 123 4.78 -11.86 7.11
C VAL A 123 3.36 -11.48 7.55
N LYS A 124 2.95 -12.02 8.71
CA LYS A 124 1.64 -11.77 9.31
C LYS A 124 1.76 -10.80 10.47
N PRO A 125 0.95 -9.74 10.51
CA PRO A 125 0.90 -8.84 11.65
C PRO A 125 0.37 -9.56 12.89
N GLN A 126 0.84 -9.15 14.08
CA GLN A 126 0.42 -9.74 15.37
C GLN A 126 -0.92 -9.17 15.86
N SER A 127 -1.29 -7.99 15.39
CA SER A 127 -2.58 -7.33 15.64
C SER A 127 -3.32 -7.14 14.31
N ALA A 128 -4.63 -6.88 14.38
CA ALA A 128 -5.38 -6.52 13.19
C ALA A 128 -4.88 -5.16 12.67
N VAL A 129 -4.54 -5.12 11.38
CA VAL A 129 -4.07 -3.91 10.71
C VAL A 129 -4.95 -3.57 9.51
N TYR A 130 -5.08 -2.29 9.25
CA TYR A 130 -5.89 -1.76 8.16
C TYR A 130 -5.05 -0.93 7.22
N GLU A 131 -5.44 -0.95 5.97
CA GLU A 131 -4.80 -0.15 4.94
C GLU A 131 -5.52 1.19 4.79
N VAL A 132 -4.74 2.25 4.76
CA VAL A 132 -5.20 3.61 4.49
C VAL A 132 -4.53 4.10 3.22
N VAL A 133 -5.32 4.63 2.29
CA VAL A 133 -4.85 5.13 0.99
C VAL A 133 -4.84 6.64 1.00
N ILE A 134 -3.69 7.21 0.65
CA ILE A 134 -3.47 8.65 0.52
C ILE A 134 -3.02 8.95 -0.90
N PRO A 135 -3.78 9.70 -1.70
CA PRO A 135 -3.36 10.11 -3.04
C PRO A 135 -2.18 11.07 -2.98
N ILE A 136 -1.25 10.91 -3.89
CA ILE A 136 -0.05 11.74 -4.01
C ILE A 136 0.05 12.24 -5.44
N GLU A 137 0.03 13.53 -5.61
CA GLU A 137 0.35 14.18 -6.87
C GLU A 137 1.86 14.22 -7.09
N ASN A 138 2.30 13.80 -8.26
CA ASN A 138 3.71 13.71 -8.65
C ASN A 138 3.98 14.44 -9.98
N PRO A 139 3.73 15.77 -10.07
CA PRO A 139 3.79 16.50 -11.32
C PRO A 139 5.18 16.51 -11.95
N ASN A 140 6.21 16.48 -11.13
CA ASN A 140 7.61 16.53 -11.58
C ASN A 140 8.25 15.14 -11.73
N LEU A 141 7.50 14.06 -11.59
CA LEU A 141 8.00 12.68 -11.62
C LEU A 141 9.17 12.44 -10.64
N GLU A 142 9.12 13.08 -9.48
CA GLU A 142 10.18 13.00 -8.47
C GLU A 142 10.11 11.72 -7.65
N PHE A 143 8.93 11.15 -7.54
CA PHE A 143 8.67 9.93 -6.77
C PHE A 143 8.49 8.75 -7.71
N HIS A 144 8.92 7.58 -7.25
CA HIS A 144 8.86 6.34 -8.01
C HIS A 144 8.04 5.28 -7.24
N PRO A 145 7.32 4.40 -7.94
CA PRO A 145 6.65 3.27 -7.32
C PRO A 145 7.61 2.42 -6.49
N GLY A 146 7.14 1.90 -5.36
CA GLY A 146 7.96 1.08 -4.46
C GLY A 146 8.82 1.85 -3.47
N GLN A 147 8.85 3.19 -3.52
CA GLN A 147 9.50 3.97 -2.48
C GLN A 147 8.76 3.85 -1.15
N ARG A 148 9.51 3.90 -0.07
CA ARG A 148 9.00 3.82 1.31
C ARG A 148 9.09 5.16 2.00
N GLY A 149 8.26 5.33 3.00
CA GLY A 149 8.23 6.55 3.80
C GLY A 149 7.36 6.36 5.03
N PHE A 150 7.03 7.46 5.64
CA PHE A 150 6.07 7.53 6.74
C PHE A 150 5.07 8.64 6.50
N ALA A 151 3.90 8.51 7.09
CA ALA A 151 2.88 9.52 7.01
C ALA A 151 2.37 9.89 8.41
N LYS A 152 2.03 11.15 8.56
CA LYS A 152 1.32 11.67 9.72
C LYS A 152 -0.10 11.99 9.30
N ILE A 153 -1.08 11.42 9.99
CA ILE A 153 -2.50 11.68 9.78
C ILE A 153 -3.00 12.56 10.92
N ASP A 154 -3.80 13.57 10.60
CA ASP A 154 -4.45 14.41 11.59
C ASP A 154 -5.70 13.71 12.12
N ALA A 155 -5.57 13.10 13.28
CA ALA A 155 -6.67 12.43 13.96
C ALA A 155 -7.48 13.37 14.88
N GLY A 156 -7.31 14.67 14.74
CA GLY A 156 -7.97 15.67 15.58
C GLY A 156 -7.26 15.91 16.91
N THR A 157 -7.82 16.81 17.70
CA THR A 157 -7.29 17.19 19.01
C THR A 157 -8.05 16.50 20.13
N HIS A 158 -7.33 15.81 20.98
CA HIS A 158 -7.89 15.22 22.20
C HIS A 158 -7.26 15.86 23.44
N THR A 159 -7.99 15.90 24.54
CA THR A 159 -7.50 16.43 25.81
C THR A 159 -6.38 15.56 26.37
N PHE A 160 -5.46 16.16 27.12
CA PHE A 160 -4.35 15.42 27.76
C PHE A 160 -4.84 14.27 28.66
N GLY A 161 -5.94 14.46 29.39
CA GLY A 161 -6.58 13.42 30.22
C GLY A 161 -7.05 12.23 29.38
N TRP A 162 -7.57 12.47 28.18
CA TRP A 162 -7.98 11.41 27.27
C TRP A 162 -6.76 10.58 26.79
N TRP A 163 -5.63 11.23 26.46
CA TRP A 163 -4.38 10.57 26.10
C TRP A 163 -3.83 9.69 27.23
N LEU A 164 -3.86 10.22 28.47
CA LEU A 164 -3.41 9.47 29.65
C LEU A 164 -4.31 8.25 29.90
N TRP A 165 -5.63 8.42 29.82
CA TRP A 165 -6.58 7.32 29.93
C TRP A 165 -6.36 6.24 28.88
N ARG A 166 -6.16 6.64 27.63
CA ARG A 166 -5.87 5.73 26.52
C ARG A 166 -4.55 4.95 26.74
N LEU A 167 -3.51 5.62 27.22
CA LEU A 167 -2.24 4.97 27.54
C LEU A 167 -2.43 3.91 28.64
N LEU A 168 -3.17 4.22 29.68
CA LEU A 168 -3.48 3.28 30.76
C LEU A 168 -4.29 2.08 30.27
N THR A 169 -5.31 2.28 29.46
CA THR A 169 -6.14 1.20 28.90
C THR A 169 -5.40 0.34 27.89
N LYS A 170 -4.46 0.91 27.12
CA LYS A 170 -3.60 0.16 26.20
C LYS A 170 -2.56 -0.71 26.94
N THR A 171 -2.06 -0.21 28.08
CA THR A 171 -1.00 -0.89 28.86
C THR A 171 -1.60 -1.93 29.81
N PHE A 172 -2.74 -1.63 30.39
CA PHE A 172 -3.44 -2.52 31.32
C PHE A 172 -4.71 -3.06 30.66
N HIS A 173 -4.72 -4.34 30.32
CA HIS A 173 -5.93 -5.03 29.88
C HIS A 173 -6.84 -5.20 31.11
N PHE A 174 -7.72 -4.24 31.36
CA PHE A 174 -8.76 -4.40 32.37
C PHE A 174 -9.78 -5.40 31.83
N THR A 175 -9.69 -6.64 32.29
CA THR A 175 -10.78 -7.62 32.12
C THR A 175 -11.89 -7.20 33.09
N ILE A 176 -12.99 -6.67 32.58
CA ILE A 176 -14.25 -6.47 33.30
C ILE A 176 -15.10 -7.71 33.08
#